data_6df96be5ec8d9da94794fa01447b45e9
#
_entry.id   6df96be5ec8d9da94794fa01447b45e9
#
_cell.length_a   1.000
_cell.length_b   1.000
_cell.length_c   1.000
_cell.angle_alpha   90.00
_cell.angle_beta   90.00
_cell.angle_gamma   90.00
#
_symmetry.space_group_name_H-M   'P 1'
#
loop_
_entity.id
_entity.type
_entity.pdbx_description
1 polymer ?
#
loop_
_entity_poly.entity_id
_entity_poly.type
_entity_poly.pdbx_seq_one_letter_code
_entity_poly.pdbx_strand_id
1 'polypeptide(L)'
;AATLQRMEMVRRIISEVSHYVLELGVHGRLVALQLEELRSPDMPGSEIILFDYLPNPNPRNIGDAVEALENLDDMNIVDLKVIAQVVGFEGYDLDTPLQPRGYRLLDGIQSIPHIISSRLVERFGTLQALMAATLEDLRAVEGVGGNRARTLRESLSRMAESTLEKYL
;
A
#
# COMPACT_ATOMS: atom_id res chain seq x y z
N ALA A 1 -4.65 -10.47 -2.20
CA ALA A 1 -3.84 -11.33 -3.06
C ALA A 1 -3.73 -10.77 -4.49
N ALA A 2 -4.84 -10.49 -5.20
CA ALA A 2 -4.80 -10.06 -6.61
C ALA A 2 -4.04 -8.73 -6.84
N THR A 3 -4.08 -7.81 -5.91
CA THR A 3 -3.30 -6.55 -5.98
C THR A 3 -1.82 -6.83 -5.84
N LEU A 4 -1.42 -7.63 -4.85
CA LEU A 4 -0.03 -8.04 -4.62
C LEU A 4 0.51 -8.84 -5.81
N GLN A 5 -0.28 -9.77 -6.37
CA GLN A 5 0.05 -10.49 -7.59
C GLN A 5 0.42 -9.54 -8.73
N ARG A 6 -0.47 -8.58 -9.04
CA ARG A 6 -0.24 -7.62 -10.13
C ARG A 6 1.00 -6.78 -9.89
N MET A 7 1.21 -6.32 -8.68
CA MET A 7 2.39 -5.52 -8.32
C MET A 7 3.68 -6.33 -8.51
N GLU A 8 3.71 -7.56 -8.04
CA GLU A 8 4.88 -8.42 -8.18
C GLU A 8 5.15 -8.79 -9.65
N MET A 9 4.12 -9.08 -10.44
CA MET A 9 4.28 -9.32 -11.88
C MET A 9 4.84 -8.09 -12.60
N VAL A 10 4.32 -6.89 -12.31
CA VAL A 10 4.85 -5.63 -12.88
C VAL A 10 6.29 -5.40 -12.46
N ARG A 11 6.64 -5.62 -11.19
CA ARG A 11 8.00 -5.51 -10.68
C ARG A 11 8.97 -6.43 -11.45
N ARG A 12 8.59 -7.70 -11.68
CA ARG A 12 9.39 -8.67 -12.43
C ARG A 12 9.59 -8.24 -13.87
N ILE A 13 8.52 -7.85 -14.56
CA ILE A 13 8.59 -7.36 -15.95
C ILE A 13 9.52 -6.15 -16.04
N ILE A 14 9.39 -5.18 -15.14
CA ILE A 14 10.26 -3.99 -15.12
C ILE A 14 11.72 -4.41 -14.89
N SER A 15 11.98 -5.35 -14.00
CA SER A 15 13.33 -5.85 -13.71
C SER A 15 13.95 -6.52 -14.94
N GLU A 16 13.22 -7.41 -15.63
CA GLU A 16 13.69 -8.06 -16.85
C GLU A 16 13.95 -7.06 -17.97
N VAL A 17 12.98 -6.17 -18.24
CA VAL A 17 13.14 -5.17 -19.31
C VAL A 17 14.30 -4.22 -19.01
N SER A 18 14.48 -3.83 -17.73
CA SER A 18 15.62 -2.99 -17.32
C SER A 18 16.97 -3.64 -17.62
N HIS A 19 17.06 -4.95 -17.53
CA HIS A 19 18.29 -5.68 -17.87
C HIS A 19 18.63 -5.53 -19.36
N TYR A 20 17.65 -5.70 -20.25
CA TYR A 20 17.84 -5.50 -21.70
C TYR A 20 18.11 -4.04 -22.08
N VAL A 21 17.51 -3.10 -21.36
CA VAL A 21 17.73 -1.65 -21.60
C VAL A 21 19.19 -1.25 -21.41
N LEU A 22 19.91 -1.88 -20.46
CA LEU A 22 21.33 -1.62 -20.24
C LEU A 22 22.18 -2.06 -21.45
N GLU A 23 21.79 -3.10 -22.16
CA GLU A 23 22.49 -3.59 -23.36
C GLU A 23 22.28 -2.69 -24.59
N LEU A 24 21.20 -1.90 -24.63
CA LEU A 24 20.86 -1.03 -25.75
C LEU A 24 21.63 0.32 -25.75
N GLY A 25 22.42 0.62 -24.74
CA GLY A 25 23.25 1.83 -24.67
C GLY A 25 22.43 3.12 -24.78
N VAL A 26 22.76 3.99 -25.74
CA VAL A 26 22.13 5.30 -25.92
C VAL A 26 20.63 5.18 -26.26
N HIS A 27 20.24 4.18 -27.04
CA HIS A 27 18.84 3.92 -27.38
C HIS A 27 18.02 3.41 -26.18
N GLY A 28 18.66 2.77 -25.22
CA GLY A 28 18.03 2.32 -23.98
C GLY A 28 17.57 3.44 -23.06
N ARG A 29 18.12 4.65 -23.15
CA ARG A 29 17.77 5.78 -22.30
C ARG A 29 16.29 6.18 -22.41
N LEU A 30 15.75 6.19 -23.63
CA LEU A 30 14.34 6.50 -23.84
C LEU A 30 13.44 5.43 -23.24
N VAL A 31 13.78 4.17 -23.44
CA VAL A 31 13.06 3.04 -22.85
C VAL A 31 13.15 3.05 -21.32
N ALA A 32 14.32 3.39 -20.77
CA ALA A 32 14.49 3.55 -19.32
C ALA A 32 13.57 4.62 -18.72
N LEU A 33 13.45 5.78 -19.40
CA LEU A 33 12.53 6.84 -18.98
C LEU A 33 11.06 6.38 -19.05
N GLN A 34 10.67 5.68 -20.10
CA GLN A 34 9.32 5.13 -20.23
C GLN A 34 9.01 4.07 -19.18
N LEU A 35 9.99 3.23 -18.81
CA LEU A 35 9.87 2.27 -17.72
C LEU A 35 9.72 2.97 -16.35
N GLU A 36 10.44 4.07 -16.14
CA GLU A 36 10.32 4.86 -14.92
C GLU A 36 8.95 5.55 -14.81
N GLU A 37 8.37 6.00 -15.95
CA GLU A 37 6.99 6.50 -15.99
C GLU A 37 5.96 5.40 -15.68
N LEU A 38 6.20 4.16 -16.09
CA LEU A 38 5.36 3.00 -15.75
C LEU A 38 5.49 2.59 -14.28
N ARG A 39 6.61 2.93 -13.66
CA ARG A 39 6.83 2.87 -12.22
C ARG A 39 6.10 4.02 -11.56
N SER A 40 4.77 4.04 -11.65
CA SER A 40 3.97 5.11 -11.07
C SER A 40 4.41 5.40 -9.62
N PRO A 41 4.84 6.63 -9.30
CA PRO A 41 5.17 7.01 -7.92
C PRO A 41 3.94 6.92 -7.00
N ASP A 42 2.75 6.84 -7.57
CA ASP A 42 1.47 6.71 -6.85
C ASP A 42 1.10 5.25 -6.56
N MET A 43 1.91 4.27 -7.04
CA MET A 43 1.66 2.87 -6.71
C MET A 43 2.27 2.58 -5.32
N PRO A 44 1.45 2.36 -4.29
CA PRO A 44 1.97 2.04 -2.96
C PRO A 44 2.80 0.76 -3.04
N GLY A 45 3.91 0.70 -2.32
CA GLY A 45 4.68 -0.54 -2.19
C GLY A 45 3.85 -1.68 -1.63
N SER A 46 4.22 -2.92 -1.91
CA SER A 46 3.57 -4.12 -1.35
C SER A 46 3.50 -4.08 0.18
N GLU A 47 4.52 -3.50 0.82
CA GLU A 47 4.61 -3.32 2.26
C GLU A 47 3.42 -2.55 2.84
N ILE A 48 3.05 -1.43 2.23
CA ILE A 48 1.93 -0.59 2.71
C ILE A 48 0.58 -1.31 2.58
N ILE A 49 0.41 -2.13 1.52
CA ILE A 49 -0.77 -2.98 1.38
C ILE A 49 -0.79 -4.04 2.49
N LEU A 50 0.34 -4.65 2.78
CA LEU A 50 0.45 -5.63 3.85
C LEU A 50 0.17 -5.00 5.22
N PHE A 51 0.67 -3.78 5.49
CA PHE A 51 0.32 -3.03 6.70
C PHE A 51 -1.18 -2.80 6.84
N ASP A 52 -1.88 -2.52 5.73
CA ASP A 52 -3.33 -2.30 5.76
C ASP A 52 -4.14 -3.55 6.10
N TYR A 53 -3.70 -4.74 5.68
CA TYR A 53 -4.55 -5.92 5.70
C TYR A 53 -4.03 -7.10 6.53
N LEU A 54 -2.72 -7.21 6.76
CA LEU A 54 -2.16 -8.34 7.49
C LEU A 54 -2.73 -8.41 8.92
N PRO A 55 -3.09 -9.58 9.46
CA PRO A 55 -3.66 -9.69 10.80
C PRO A 55 -2.78 -9.09 11.90
N ASN A 56 -1.47 -9.30 11.84
CA ASN A 56 -0.47 -8.77 12.76
C ASN A 56 0.62 -8.01 12.01
N PRO A 57 0.36 -6.77 11.54
CA PRO A 57 1.33 -6.01 10.79
C PRO A 57 2.41 -5.47 11.72
N ASN A 58 3.58 -6.06 11.66
CA ASN A 58 4.81 -5.52 12.25
C ASN A 58 5.94 -5.56 11.21
N PRO A 59 6.99 -4.78 11.36
CA PRO A 59 8.05 -4.68 10.35
C PRO A 59 8.67 -6.02 9.97
N ARG A 60 8.78 -6.96 10.91
CA ARG A 60 9.33 -8.29 10.65
C ARG A 60 8.39 -9.12 9.79
N ASN A 61 7.13 -9.25 10.20
CA ASN A 61 6.13 -10.03 9.45
C ASN A 61 5.90 -9.47 8.04
N ILE A 62 5.96 -8.14 7.90
CA ILE A 62 5.88 -7.46 6.61
C ILE A 62 7.09 -7.81 5.74
N GLY A 63 8.32 -7.72 6.29
CA GLY A 63 9.54 -8.07 5.59
C GLY A 63 9.54 -9.53 5.14
N ASP A 64 9.21 -10.45 6.04
CA ASP A 64 9.11 -11.89 5.75
C ASP A 64 8.09 -12.18 4.63
N ALA A 65 6.94 -11.48 4.63
CA ALA A 65 5.90 -11.64 3.61
C ALA A 65 6.33 -11.07 2.24
N VAL A 66 7.04 -9.93 2.22
CA VAL A 66 7.58 -9.35 0.99
C VAL A 66 8.66 -10.26 0.40
N GLU A 67 9.61 -10.73 1.22
CA GLU A 67 10.66 -11.64 0.79
C GLU A 67 10.08 -12.95 0.24
N ALA A 68 9.09 -13.51 0.91
CA ALA A 68 8.42 -14.71 0.46
C ALA A 68 7.67 -14.51 -0.87
N LEU A 69 7.05 -13.34 -1.08
CA LEU A 69 6.39 -12.97 -2.34
C LEU A 69 7.39 -12.82 -3.48
N GLU A 70 8.54 -12.20 -3.23
CA GLU A 70 9.62 -12.02 -4.21
C GLU A 70 10.27 -13.34 -4.63
N ASN A 71 10.34 -14.30 -3.72
CA ASN A 71 10.92 -15.63 -3.95
C ASN A 71 9.94 -16.65 -4.57
N LEU A 72 8.66 -16.28 -4.80
CA LEU A 72 7.73 -17.15 -5.51
C LEU A 72 8.21 -17.39 -6.95
N ASP A 73 8.09 -18.61 -7.42
CA ASP A 73 8.32 -18.94 -8.81
C ASP A 73 7.18 -18.45 -9.73
N ASP A 74 7.42 -18.43 -11.04
CA ASP A 74 6.46 -17.91 -12.03
C ASP A 74 5.19 -18.75 -12.14
N MET A 75 5.24 -20.02 -11.74
CA MET A 75 4.06 -20.89 -11.72
C MET A 75 3.16 -20.59 -10.54
N ASN A 76 3.76 -20.31 -9.38
CA ASN A 76 3.04 -20.05 -8.15
C ASN A 76 2.53 -18.59 -8.06
N ILE A 77 3.16 -17.62 -8.72
CA ILE A 77 2.71 -16.22 -8.72
C ILE A 77 1.33 -16.03 -9.40
N VAL A 78 0.91 -16.96 -10.23
CA VAL A 78 -0.42 -16.89 -10.88
C VAL A 78 -1.55 -17.41 -10.00
N ASP A 79 -1.23 -18.14 -8.91
CA ASP A 79 -2.23 -18.69 -7.98
C ASP A 79 -2.46 -17.74 -6.79
N LEU A 80 -3.64 -17.14 -6.77
CA LEU A 80 -4.04 -16.20 -5.69
C LEU A 80 -4.09 -16.87 -4.30
N LYS A 81 -4.34 -18.18 -4.22
CA LYS A 81 -4.34 -18.90 -2.95
C LYS A 81 -2.93 -19.04 -2.40
N VAL A 82 -1.98 -19.35 -3.27
CA VAL A 82 -0.55 -19.43 -2.90
C VAL A 82 -0.07 -18.07 -2.41
N ILE A 83 -0.39 -17.00 -3.12
CA ILE A 83 -0.06 -15.63 -2.70
C ILE A 83 -0.66 -15.31 -1.34
N ALA A 84 -1.95 -15.62 -1.14
CA ALA A 84 -2.60 -15.37 0.14
C ALA A 84 -1.92 -16.12 1.30
N GLN A 85 -1.57 -17.38 1.10
CA GLN A 85 -0.87 -18.20 2.09
C GLN A 85 0.52 -17.63 2.41
N VAL A 86 1.30 -17.34 1.38
CA VAL A 86 2.68 -16.85 1.50
C VAL A 86 2.74 -15.53 2.27
N VAL A 87 1.77 -14.64 2.05
CA VAL A 87 1.70 -13.36 2.78
C VAL A 87 0.96 -13.46 4.12
N GLY A 88 0.66 -14.66 4.62
CA GLY A 88 0.13 -14.87 5.98
C GLY A 88 -1.40 -14.88 6.12
N PHE A 89 -2.14 -15.08 5.03
CA PHE A 89 -3.60 -15.29 5.06
C PHE A 89 -3.96 -16.78 4.97
N GLU A 90 -3.32 -17.61 5.79
CA GLU A 90 -3.63 -19.04 5.84
C GLU A 90 -5.09 -19.29 6.27
N GLY A 91 -5.79 -20.13 5.49
CA GLY A 91 -7.18 -20.52 5.80
C GLY A 91 -8.25 -19.45 5.52
N TYR A 92 -7.88 -18.28 4.98
CA TYR A 92 -8.85 -17.30 4.54
C TYR A 92 -9.44 -17.68 3.18
N ASP A 93 -10.75 -17.55 3.05
CA ASP A 93 -11.41 -17.57 1.75
C ASP A 93 -11.06 -16.28 1.00
N LEU A 94 -10.70 -16.39 -0.29
CA LEU A 94 -10.36 -15.24 -1.13
C LEU A 94 -11.52 -14.25 -1.30
N ASP A 95 -12.75 -14.71 -1.09
CA ASP A 95 -13.97 -13.88 -1.15
C ASP A 95 -14.31 -13.21 0.18
N THR A 96 -13.57 -13.51 1.26
CA THR A 96 -13.78 -12.86 2.56
C THR A 96 -13.42 -11.38 2.47
N PRO A 97 -14.36 -10.46 2.78
CA PRO A 97 -14.08 -9.04 2.76
C PRO A 97 -13.10 -8.64 3.86
N LEU A 98 -12.00 -8.02 3.49
CA LEU A 98 -11.01 -7.47 4.39
C LEU A 98 -11.21 -5.96 4.52
N GLN A 99 -11.16 -5.44 5.74
CA GLN A 99 -11.25 -4.01 6.00
C GLN A 99 -9.83 -3.41 6.11
N PRO A 100 -9.52 -2.36 5.32
CA PRO A 100 -8.25 -1.66 5.43
C PRO A 100 -8.16 -0.90 6.76
N ARG A 101 -6.94 -0.78 7.30
CA ARG A 101 -6.68 0.03 8.50
C ARG A 101 -6.51 1.50 8.19
N GLY A 102 -6.05 1.84 6.99
CA GLY A 102 -5.87 3.22 6.54
C GLY A 102 -4.42 3.64 6.32
N TYR A 103 -3.45 2.74 6.40
CA TYR A 103 -2.03 3.09 6.17
C TYR A 103 -1.79 3.70 4.78
N ARG A 104 -2.34 3.11 3.71
CA ARG A 104 -2.20 3.64 2.34
C ARG A 104 -2.76 5.05 2.18
N LEU A 105 -3.85 5.32 2.88
CA LEU A 105 -4.51 6.61 2.81
C LEU A 105 -3.69 7.67 3.58
N LEU A 106 -3.17 7.30 4.74
CA LEU A 106 -2.33 8.19 5.56
C LEU A 106 -0.97 8.47 4.92
N ASP A 107 -0.39 7.48 4.23
CA ASP A 107 0.89 7.63 3.51
C ASP A 107 0.80 8.65 2.37
N GLY A 108 -0.35 8.75 1.72
CA GLY A 108 -0.64 9.78 0.71
C GLY A 108 -0.71 11.21 1.27
N ILE A 109 -0.64 11.41 2.60
CA ILE A 109 -0.69 12.73 3.23
C ILE A 109 0.73 13.17 3.62
N GLN A 110 1.40 13.93 2.76
CA GLN A 110 2.81 14.34 2.90
C GLN A 110 3.20 14.94 4.25
N SER A 111 2.25 15.52 5.00
CA SER A 111 2.50 16.14 6.31
C SER A 111 2.46 15.16 7.48
N ILE A 112 2.15 13.89 7.25
CA ILE A 112 1.97 12.86 8.28
C ILE A 112 3.12 11.87 8.24
N PRO A 113 4.06 11.93 9.21
CA PRO A 113 5.12 10.93 9.34
C PRO A 113 4.54 9.55 9.66
N HIS A 114 5.21 8.49 9.21
CA HIS A 114 4.80 7.10 9.43
C HIS A 114 4.51 6.76 10.92
N ILE A 115 5.28 7.32 11.85
CA ILE A 115 5.04 7.13 13.29
C ILE A 115 3.68 7.66 13.75
N ILE A 116 3.21 8.75 13.15
CA ILE A 116 1.89 9.31 13.42
C ILE A 116 0.81 8.45 12.76
N SER A 117 1.05 7.98 11.54
CA SER A 117 0.14 7.04 10.85
C SER A 117 -0.07 5.78 11.69
N SER A 118 1.00 5.21 12.25
CA SER A 118 0.92 4.03 13.11
C SER A 118 0.07 4.28 14.37
N ARG A 119 0.27 5.42 15.05
CA ARG A 119 -0.53 5.80 16.22
C ARG A 119 -2.01 6.03 15.90
N LEU A 120 -2.30 6.64 14.74
CA LEU A 120 -3.66 6.83 14.26
C LEU A 120 -4.33 5.48 13.99
N VAL A 121 -3.65 4.59 13.29
CA VAL A 121 -4.17 3.25 12.99
C VAL A 121 -4.35 2.43 14.27
N GLU A 122 -3.41 2.50 15.21
CA GLU A 122 -3.54 1.84 16.53
C GLU A 122 -4.75 2.36 17.31
N ARG A 123 -4.98 3.67 17.28
CA ARG A 123 -6.10 4.32 17.98
C ARG A 123 -7.46 4.00 17.40
N PHE A 124 -7.58 4.02 16.05
CA PHE A 124 -8.88 3.90 15.37
C PHE A 124 -9.15 2.48 14.83
N GLY A 125 -8.12 1.67 14.63
CA GLY A 125 -8.22 0.27 14.22
C GLY A 125 -8.64 0.02 12.77
N THR A 126 -9.53 0.84 12.23
CA THR A 126 -10.05 0.70 10.85
C THR A 126 -10.09 2.04 10.14
N LEU A 127 -9.97 2.00 8.81
CA LEU A 127 -10.12 3.20 7.96
C LEU A 127 -11.49 3.87 8.18
N GLN A 128 -12.54 3.10 8.35
CA GLN A 128 -13.89 3.64 8.57
C GLN A 128 -13.96 4.45 9.88
N ALA A 129 -13.39 3.94 10.98
CA ALA A 129 -13.32 4.65 12.24
C ALA A 129 -12.46 5.92 12.14
N LEU A 130 -11.33 5.86 11.42
CA LEU A 130 -10.49 7.01 11.15
C LEU A 130 -11.22 8.09 10.34
N MET A 131 -11.97 7.71 9.32
CA MET A 131 -12.79 8.63 8.51
C MET A 131 -13.90 9.30 9.30
N ALA A 132 -14.47 8.61 10.29
CA ALA A 132 -15.52 9.13 11.18
C ALA A 132 -14.99 9.97 12.34
N ALA A 133 -13.66 9.98 12.59
CA ALA A 133 -13.04 10.66 13.72
C ALA A 133 -13.27 12.17 13.68
N THR A 134 -13.58 12.75 14.83
CA THR A 134 -13.69 14.21 15.00
C THR A 134 -12.31 14.87 15.11
N LEU A 135 -12.26 16.19 15.01
CA LEU A 135 -11.01 16.93 15.24
C LEU A 135 -10.45 16.70 16.66
N GLU A 136 -11.32 16.53 17.65
CA GLU A 136 -10.92 16.27 19.03
C GLU A 136 -10.33 14.87 19.17
N ASP A 137 -10.94 13.86 18.54
CA ASP A 137 -10.42 12.50 18.52
C ASP A 137 -9.04 12.44 17.89
N LEU A 138 -8.84 13.13 16.75
CA LEU A 138 -7.55 13.22 16.07
C LEU A 138 -6.49 13.92 16.95
N ARG A 139 -6.86 15.00 17.64
CA ARG A 139 -5.95 15.73 18.53
C ARG A 139 -5.57 14.94 19.79
N ALA A 140 -6.39 13.98 20.21
CA ALA A 140 -6.08 13.11 21.32
C ALA A 140 -4.96 12.10 21.03
N VAL A 141 -4.58 11.94 19.74
CA VAL A 141 -3.47 11.08 19.33
C VAL A 141 -2.14 11.80 19.58
N GLU A 142 -1.21 11.13 20.25
CA GLU A 142 0.09 11.69 20.58
C GLU A 142 0.86 12.12 19.30
N GLY A 143 1.33 13.36 19.28
CA GLY A 143 2.03 13.97 18.15
C GLY A 143 1.10 14.60 17.10
N VAL A 144 -0.23 14.55 17.28
CA VAL A 144 -1.21 15.20 16.43
C VAL A 144 -1.65 16.53 17.08
N GLY A 145 -0.96 17.60 16.75
CA GLY A 145 -1.37 18.95 17.15
C GLY A 145 -2.53 19.49 16.32
N GLY A 146 -3.07 20.64 16.71
CA GLY A 146 -4.25 21.23 16.05
C GLY A 146 -4.11 21.44 14.54
N ASN A 147 -2.93 21.80 14.04
CA ASN A 147 -2.68 21.97 12.60
C ASN A 147 -2.71 20.63 11.87
N ARG A 148 -2.02 19.61 12.40
CA ARG A 148 -2.05 18.25 11.80
C ARG A 148 -3.44 17.65 11.81
N ALA A 149 -4.21 17.81 12.90
CA ALA A 149 -5.58 17.31 12.97
C ALA A 149 -6.46 17.95 11.88
N ARG A 150 -6.31 19.25 11.63
CA ARG A 150 -7.03 19.96 10.56
C ARG A 150 -6.61 19.45 9.18
N THR A 151 -5.32 19.38 8.90
CA THR A 151 -4.80 18.84 7.63
C THR A 151 -5.27 17.42 7.38
N LEU A 152 -5.22 16.55 8.40
CA LEU A 152 -5.76 15.18 8.33
C LEU A 152 -7.24 15.20 7.95
N ARG A 153 -8.06 15.96 8.67
CA ARG A 153 -9.50 16.03 8.44
C ARG A 153 -9.83 16.52 7.03
N GLU A 154 -9.16 17.57 6.56
CA GLU A 154 -9.34 18.12 5.22
C GLU A 154 -8.90 17.14 4.13
N SER A 155 -7.79 16.42 4.33
CA SER A 155 -7.31 15.42 3.38
C SER A 155 -8.23 14.21 3.31
N LEU A 156 -8.68 13.70 4.47
CA LEU A 156 -9.64 12.60 4.55
C LEU A 156 -10.96 12.97 3.86
N SER A 157 -11.49 14.18 4.07
CA SER A 157 -12.72 14.65 3.42
C SER A 157 -12.56 14.74 1.90
N ARG A 158 -11.47 15.33 1.40
CA ARG A 158 -11.21 15.42 -0.06
C ARG A 158 -11.08 14.05 -0.72
N MET A 159 -10.43 13.09 -0.05
CA MET A 159 -10.31 11.73 -0.58
C MET A 159 -11.66 11.02 -0.63
N ALA A 160 -12.54 11.22 0.37
CA ALA A 160 -13.89 10.68 0.35
C ALA A 160 -14.71 11.26 -0.81
N GLU A 161 -14.64 12.58 -1.04
CA GLU A 161 -15.33 13.27 -2.13
C GLU A 161 -14.84 12.80 -3.50
N SER A 162 -13.53 12.74 -3.71
CA SER A 162 -12.94 12.30 -4.99
C SER A 162 -13.26 10.85 -5.34
N THR A 163 -13.51 10.01 -4.34
CA THR A 163 -13.92 8.62 -4.56
C THR A 163 -15.37 8.55 -5.02
N LEU A 164 -16.24 9.38 -4.47
CA LEU A 164 -17.65 9.45 -4.89
C LEU A 164 -17.81 9.96 -6.31
N GLU A 165 -17.02 10.96 -6.74
CA GLU A 165 -17.06 11.52 -8.11
C GLU A 165 -16.63 10.51 -9.17
N LYS A 166 -15.82 9.51 -8.86
CA LYS A 166 -15.40 8.46 -9.79
C LYS A 166 -16.47 7.39 -10.04
N TYR A 167 -17.52 7.33 -9.22
CA TYR A 167 -18.59 6.34 -9.30
C TYR A 167 -19.96 6.94 -9.68
N LEU A 168 -20.03 8.24 -9.95
CA LEU A 168 -21.16 8.97 -10.50
C LEU A 168 -20.92 9.28 -12.00
#